data_fec5416d025487a28dbc3737efff8fbe
#
_entry.id   fec5416d025487a28dbc3737efff8fbe
#
_cell.length_a   1.000
_cell.length_b   1.000
_cell.length_c   1.000
_cell.angle_alpha   90.00
_cell.angle_beta   90.00
_cell.angle_gamma   90.00
#
_symmetry.space_group_name_H-M   'P 1'
#
loop_
_entity.id
_entity.type
_entity.pdbx_description
1 polymer ?
#
loop_
_entity_poly.entity_id
_entity_poly.type
_entity_poly.pdbx_seq_one_letter_code
_entity_poly.pdbx_strand_id
1 'polypeptide(L)'
;MSALSVEPPYPAFADADGQPLENGYIWIGTVNLNPITNPIVAYFDSALTITAVQPIRTSGGYPVYQGTPSRFYTASDYSIQVQNKNGTVVYTSLNGNAFGAGALATNATGTGSQTIFIVGSEPLAIYINGVYQNQNTYTFANGNVTFTQAPPFTSIIEFVL
;
A
#
# COMPACT_ATOMS: atom_id res chain seq x y z
N MET A 1 -23.25 -18.57 9.80
CA MET A 1 -22.51 -18.35 8.53
C MET A 1 -22.26 -16.87 8.41
N SER A 2 -21.03 -16.47 8.10
CA SER A 2 -20.66 -15.08 7.82
C SER A 2 -20.98 -14.79 6.36
N ALA A 3 -21.69 -13.68 6.09
CA ALA A 3 -21.92 -13.24 4.72
C ALA A 3 -20.62 -12.62 4.16
N LEU A 4 -20.27 -12.96 2.93
CA LEU A 4 -19.16 -12.38 2.21
C LEU A 4 -19.68 -11.33 1.24
N SER A 5 -19.01 -10.17 1.18
CA SER A 5 -19.30 -9.15 0.17
C SER A 5 -18.74 -9.61 -1.19
N VAL A 6 -19.52 -9.36 -2.24
CA VAL A 6 -19.05 -9.54 -3.61
C VAL A 6 -18.53 -8.21 -4.11
N GLU A 7 -17.24 -8.12 -4.38
CA GLU A 7 -16.58 -6.91 -4.88
C GLU A 7 -16.20 -7.07 -6.35
N PRO A 8 -16.19 -5.98 -7.14
CA PRO A 8 -15.69 -6.04 -8.49
C PRO A 8 -14.25 -6.56 -8.53
N PRO A 9 -13.93 -7.52 -9.39
CA PRO A 9 -12.58 -8.11 -9.44
C PRO A 9 -11.53 -7.18 -10.04
N TYR A 10 -11.94 -6.05 -10.65
CA TYR A 10 -11.06 -5.12 -11.34
C TYR A 10 -11.25 -3.68 -10.82
N PRO A 11 -10.17 -2.88 -10.72
CA PRO A 11 -10.32 -1.46 -10.43
C PRO A 11 -11.03 -0.75 -11.57
N ALA A 12 -11.99 0.12 -11.26
CA ALA A 12 -12.69 0.95 -12.23
C ALA A 12 -12.25 2.41 -12.11
N PHE A 13 -12.00 3.03 -13.25
CA PHE A 13 -11.60 4.43 -13.35
C PHE A 13 -12.68 5.23 -14.08
N ALA A 14 -12.98 6.42 -13.58
CA ALA A 14 -13.89 7.36 -14.22
C ALA A 14 -13.11 8.58 -14.75
N ASP A 15 -13.66 9.24 -15.78
CA ASP A 15 -13.22 10.57 -16.22
C ASP A 15 -13.77 11.65 -15.27
N ALA A 16 -13.34 12.87 -15.44
CA ALA A 16 -13.72 14.02 -14.61
C ALA A 16 -15.23 14.30 -14.61
N ASP A 17 -15.96 13.86 -15.62
CA ASP A 17 -17.43 13.97 -15.75
C ASP A 17 -18.18 12.79 -15.11
N GLY A 18 -17.47 11.84 -14.50
CA GLY A 18 -18.01 10.65 -13.86
C GLY A 18 -18.34 9.48 -14.83
N GLN A 19 -18.05 9.66 -16.15
CA GLN A 19 -18.21 8.58 -17.10
C GLN A 19 -17.04 7.58 -16.99
N PRO A 20 -17.22 6.31 -17.41
CA PRO A 20 -16.13 5.36 -17.49
C PRO A 20 -14.96 5.91 -18.30
N LEU A 21 -13.75 5.79 -17.79
CA LEU A 21 -12.55 6.31 -18.43
C LEU A 21 -12.20 5.49 -19.68
N GLU A 22 -12.58 5.99 -20.84
CA GLU A 22 -12.33 5.34 -22.11
C GLU A 22 -11.01 5.80 -22.73
N ASN A 23 -10.16 4.85 -23.15
CA ASN A 23 -8.84 5.12 -23.74
C ASN A 23 -7.93 6.00 -22.87
N GLY A 24 -8.10 5.96 -21.55
CA GLY A 24 -7.28 6.71 -20.61
C GLY A 24 -5.88 6.13 -20.44
N TYR A 25 -5.06 6.85 -19.72
CA TYR A 25 -3.67 6.51 -19.41
C TYR A 25 -3.49 6.44 -17.89
N ILE A 26 -2.96 5.32 -17.39
CA ILE A 26 -2.61 5.12 -16.00
C ILE A 26 -1.09 5.02 -15.91
N TRP A 27 -0.50 5.92 -15.12
CA TRP A 27 0.91 5.98 -14.83
C TRP A 27 1.16 5.60 -13.37
N ILE A 28 2.11 4.69 -13.15
CA ILE A 28 2.51 4.21 -11.82
C ILE A 28 3.99 4.53 -11.61
N GLY A 29 4.30 5.18 -10.52
CA GLY A 29 5.66 5.63 -10.23
C GLY A 29 6.09 5.44 -8.79
N THR A 30 7.28 5.89 -8.50
CA THR A 30 7.84 5.89 -7.14
C THR A 30 6.97 6.71 -6.21
N VAL A 31 6.66 6.17 -5.04
CA VAL A 31 5.90 6.86 -3.99
C VAL A 31 6.50 8.24 -3.69
N ASN A 32 5.63 9.24 -3.49
CA ASN A 32 5.97 10.64 -3.26
C ASN A 32 6.67 11.37 -4.43
N LEU A 33 6.78 10.75 -5.61
CA LEU A 33 7.33 11.36 -6.82
C LEU A 33 6.30 11.35 -7.96
N ASN A 34 6.57 12.16 -8.99
CA ASN A 34 5.73 12.18 -10.18
C ASN A 34 5.88 10.85 -10.95
N PRO A 35 4.80 10.09 -11.20
CA PRO A 35 4.89 8.75 -11.78
C PRO A 35 5.32 8.74 -13.25
N ILE A 36 5.14 9.82 -13.99
CA ILE A 36 5.56 9.91 -15.40
C ILE A 36 7.08 10.01 -15.50
N THR A 37 7.69 10.81 -14.63
CA THR A 37 9.15 11.05 -14.64
C THR A 37 9.92 10.05 -13.80
N ASN A 38 9.24 9.35 -12.88
CA ASN A 38 9.84 8.36 -11.96
C ASN A 38 9.01 7.06 -11.97
N PRO A 39 8.84 6.41 -13.15
CA PRO A 39 8.03 5.20 -13.25
C PRO A 39 8.65 4.03 -12.50
N ILE A 40 7.80 3.16 -11.94
CA ILE A 40 8.18 1.84 -11.43
C ILE A 40 7.58 0.76 -12.32
N VAL A 41 8.07 -0.46 -12.19
CA VAL A 41 7.50 -1.59 -12.92
C VAL A 41 6.15 -1.97 -12.29
N ALA A 42 5.11 -2.03 -13.12
CA ALA A 42 3.82 -2.62 -12.79
C ALA A 42 3.66 -3.96 -13.51
N TYR A 43 2.76 -4.80 -13.03
CA TYR A 43 2.55 -6.16 -13.52
C TYR A 43 1.06 -6.47 -13.68
N PHE A 44 0.71 -7.37 -14.60
CA PHE A 44 -0.66 -7.83 -14.79
C PHE A 44 -0.99 -9.09 -13.99
N ASP A 45 -0.04 -9.63 -13.24
CA ASP A 45 -0.23 -10.80 -12.40
C ASP A 45 0.32 -10.60 -10.98
N SER A 46 -0.27 -11.28 -10.01
CA SER A 46 0.15 -11.20 -8.59
C SER A 46 1.50 -11.88 -8.31
N ALA A 47 1.98 -12.72 -9.23
CA ALA A 47 3.32 -13.33 -9.16
C ALA A 47 4.42 -12.39 -9.65
N LEU A 48 4.06 -11.20 -10.16
CA LEU A 48 4.97 -10.16 -10.68
C LEU A 48 5.84 -10.66 -11.84
N THR A 49 5.27 -11.48 -12.74
CA THR A 49 5.98 -12.07 -13.88
C THR A 49 5.62 -11.42 -15.21
N ILE A 50 4.38 -10.91 -15.35
CA ILE A 50 3.88 -10.31 -16.59
C ILE A 50 3.91 -8.78 -16.43
N THR A 51 4.95 -8.15 -17.00
CA THR A 51 5.12 -6.69 -16.89
C THR A 51 4.02 -5.93 -17.64
N ALA A 52 3.49 -4.89 -17.02
CA ALA A 52 2.58 -3.94 -17.62
C ALA A 52 3.35 -2.78 -18.23
N VAL A 53 3.27 -2.64 -19.55
CA VAL A 53 3.86 -1.48 -20.25
C VAL A 53 3.08 -0.23 -19.88
N GLN A 54 3.75 0.81 -19.46
CA GLN A 54 3.15 2.08 -19.11
C GLN A 54 3.19 3.08 -20.28
N PRO A 55 2.15 3.90 -20.43
CA PRO A 55 0.95 3.96 -19.57
C PRO A 55 0.04 2.74 -19.79
N ILE A 56 -0.51 2.22 -18.68
CA ILE A 56 -1.54 1.19 -18.76
C ILE A 56 -2.80 1.84 -19.34
N ARG A 57 -3.40 1.20 -20.33
CA ARG A 57 -4.57 1.73 -21.03
C ARG A 57 -5.86 1.27 -20.35
N THR A 58 -6.92 2.09 -20.51
CA THR A 58 -8.27 1.73 -20.07
C THR A 58 -9.23 1.52 -21.24
N SER A 59 -10.22 0.67 -21.05
CA SER A 59 -11.40 0.55 -21.89
C SER A 59 -12.63 0.31 -21.03
N GLY A 60 -13.68 1.08 -21.26
CA GLY A 60 -14.89 1.04 -20.43
C GLY A 60 -14.65 1.33 -18.95
N GLY A 61 -13.59 2.09 -18.63
CA GLY A 61 -13.19 2.39 -17.24
C GLY A 61 -12.28 1.35 -16.60
N TYR A 62 -11.96 0.24 -17.26
CA TYR A 62 -11.11 -0.81 -16.69
C TYR A 62 -9.71 -0.80 -17.32
N PRO A 63 -8.63 -1.05 -16.55
CA PRO A 63 -7.34 -1.36 -17.13
C PRO A 63 -7.44 -2.60 -18.02
N VAL A 64 -6.74 -2.61 -19.15
CA VAL A 64 -6.81 -3.73 -20.09
C VAL A 64 -5.45 -4.36 -20.35
N TYR A 65 -5.46 -5.70 -20.43
CA TYR A 65 -4.37 -6.53 -20.90
C TYR A 65 -4.87 -7.42 -22.02
N GLN A 66 -4.23 -7.36 -23.20
CA GLN A 66 -4.65 -8.12 -24.38
C GLN A 66 -6.15 -7.95 -24.73
N GLY A 67 -6.67 -6.72 -24.56
CA GLY A 67 -8.05 -6.37 -24.88
C GLY A 67 -9.10 -6.78 -23.84
N THR A 68 -8.71 -7.36 -22.72
CA THR A 68 -9.62 -7.75 -21.63
C THR A 68 -9.37 -6.97 -20.37
N PRO A 69 -10.41 -6.65 -19.55
CA PRO A 69 -10.24 -6.08 -18.23
C PRO A 69 -9.27 -6.89 -17.38
N SER A 70 -8.33 -6.21 -16.72
CA SER A 70 -7.31 -6.87 -15.92
C SER A 70 -6.99 -6.07 -14.67
N ARG A 71 -6.51 -6.75 -13.62
CA ARG A 71 -5.83 -6.10 -12.50
C ARG A 71 -4.38 -5.79 -12.88
N PHE A 72 -3.79 -4.85 -12.14
CA PHE A 72 -2.36 -4.65 -12.16
C PHE A 72 -1.82 -4.57 -10.75
N TYR A 73 -0.55 -4.87 -10.58
CA TYR A 73 0.13 -5.05 -9.30
C TYR A 73 1.45 -4.30 -9.31
N THR A 74 1.93 -3.92 -8.12
CA THR A 74 3.25 -3.34 -7.90
C THR A 74 3.99 -4.13 -6.84
N ALA A 75 5.32 -4.13 -6.88
CA ALA A 75 6.15 -4.78 -5.87
C ALA A 75 6.39 -3.90 -4.63
N SER A 76 6.00 -2.63 -4.67
CA SER A 76 6.21 -1.64 -3.62
C SER A 76 5.08 -0.63 -3.60
N ASP A 77 5.11 0.25 -2.61
CA ASP A 77 4.28 1.45 -2.60
C ASP A 77 4.50 2.29 -3.84
N TYR A 78 3.48 3.01 -4.26
CA TYR A 78 3.48 3.69 -5.54
C TYR A 78 2.81 5.06 -5.50
N SER A 79 3.17 5.92 -6.44
CA SER A 79 2.37 7.06 -6.86
C SER A 79 1.58 6.71 -8.12
N ILE A 80 0.45 7.37 -8.33
CA ILE A 80 -0.41 7.14 -9.49
C ILE A 80 -0.86 8.46 -10.10
N GLN A 81 -0.89 8.52 -11.43
CA GLN A 81 -1.55 9.58 -12.18
C GLN A 81 -2.41 8.98 -13.27
N VAL A 82 -3.65 9.43 -13.33
CA VAL A 82 -4.63 9.02 -14.32
C VAL A 82 -4.93 10.19 -15.23
N GLN A 83 -4.88 9.95 -16.53
CA GLN A 83 -5.17 10.94 -17.57
C GLN A 83 -6.26 10.42 -18.50
N ASN A 84 -7.08 11.31 -19.02
CA ASN A 84 -8.03 10.93 -20.06
C ASN A 84 -7.35 10.76 -21.43
N LYS A 85 -8.12 10.39 -22.44
CA LYS A 85 -7.62 10.15 -23.82
C LYS A 85 -6.88 11.34 -24.44
N ASN A 86 -7.13 12.55 -23.94
CA ASN A 86 -6.48 13.78 -24.42
C ASN A 86 -5.20 14.13 -23.61
N GLY A 87 -4.81 13.30 -22.64
CA GLY A 87 -3.68 13.54 -21.76
C GLY A 87 -3.98 14.51 -20.61
N THR A 88 -5.24 14.94 -20.45
CA THR A 88 -5.65 15.77 -19.32
C THR A 88 -5.66 14.93 -18.03
N VAL A 89 -5.05 15.45 -16.97
CA VAL A 89 -5.03 14.79 -15.67
C VAL A 89 -6.45 14.75 -15.11
N VAL A 90 -6.92 13.54 -14.82
CA VAL A 90 -8.20 13.29 -14.16
C VAL A 90 -7.98 13.28 -12.65
N TYR A 91 -6.93 12.54 -12.21
CA TYR A 91 -6.56 12.51 -10.82
C TYR A 91 -5.10 12.11 -10.65
N THR A 92 -4.50 12.50 -9.53
CA THR A 92 -3.15 12.07 -9.13
C THR A 92 -3.10 11.83 -7.63
N SER A 93 -2.33 10.83 -7.21
CA SER A 93 -1.98 10.60 -5.82
C SER A 93 -0.50 10.26 -5.72
N LEU A 94 0.21 10.95 -4.85
CA LEU A 94 1.62 10.67 -4.59
C LEU A 94 1.80 9.40 -3.74
N ASN A 95 0.76 8.97 -3.03
CA ASN A 95 0.71 7.71 -2.30
C ASN A 95 -0.58 6.96 -2.66
N GLY A 96 -0.47 6.02 -3.59
CA GLY A 96 -1.60 5.23 -4.09
C GLY A 96 -2.17 4.25 -3.07
N ASN A 97 -1.40 3.87 -2.05
CA ASN A 97 -1.84 2.95 -0.99
C ASN A 97 -2.61 3.64 0.14
N ALA A 98 -2.81 4.97 0.09
CA ALA A 98 -3.50 5.71 1.15
C ALA A 98 -4.94 5.23 1.44
N PHE A 99 -5.53 4.41 0.57
CA PHE A 99 -6.87 3.85 0.73
C PHE A 99 -6.92 2.35 1.09
N GLY A 100 -5.78 1.67 1.25
CA GLY A 100 -5.80 0.21 1.40
C GLY A 100 -4.72 -0.43 2.22
N ALA A 101 -3.75 0.30 2.72
CA ALA A 101 -2.86 -0.23 3.73
C ALA A 101 -3.65 -0.34 5.04
N GLY A 102 -4.31 -1.46 5.25
CA GLY A 102 -4.66 -1.87 6.61
C GLY A 102 -3.38 -1.78 7.44
N ALA A 103 -3.48 -1.31 8.68
CA ALA A 103 -2.35 -1.25 9.58
C ALA A 103 -1.57 -2.58 9.52
N LEU A 104 -0.33 -2.54 9.07
CA LEU A 104 0.52 -3.72 9.05
C LEU A 104 0.93 -4.01 10.48
N ALA A 105 0.69 -5.22 10.95
CA ALA A 105 1.19 -5.66 12.24
C ALA A 105 2.47 -6.47 12.02
N THR A 106 3.53 -6.15 12.75
CA THR A 106 4.72 -6.98 12.87
C THR A 106 4.88 -7.43 14.31
N ASN A 107 5.34 -8.65 14.51
CA ASN A 107 5.41 -9.25 15.83
C ASN A 107 6.86 -9.53 16.23
N ALA A 108 7.13 -9.40 17.51
CA ALA A 108 8.39 -9.84 18.13
C ALA A 108 8.10 -10.58 19.43
N THR A 109 9.11 -11.28 19.96
CA THR A 109 9.02 -11.96 21.24
C THR A 109 9.91 -11.27 22.26
N GLY A 110 9.36 -10.97 23.42
CA GLY A 110 10.11 -10.42 24.56
C GLY A 110 11.12 -11.42 25.10
N THR A 111 12.33 -10.96 25.37
CA THR A 111 13.42 -11.79 25.92
C THR A 111 13.63 -11.58 27.42
N GLY A 112 12.92 -10.62 28.02
CA GLY A 112 13.10 -10.20 29.41
C GLY A 112 14.32 -9.28 29.63
N SER A 113 15.14 -9.05 28.59
CA SER A 113 16.34 -8.22 28.67
C SER A 113 16.52 -7.26 27.50
N GLN A 114 15.98 -7.60 26.32
CA GLN A 114 16.06 -6.75 25.14
C GLN A 114 15.05 -5.60 25.23
N THR A 115 15.55 -4.38 24.99
CA THR A 115 14.72 -3.16 24.96
C THR A 115 14.56 -2.57 23.58
N ILE A 116 15.41 -2.92 22.60
CA ILE A 116 15.44 -2.32 21.26
C ILE A 116 14.91 -3.33 20.22
N PHE A 117 13.92 -2.92 19.44
CA PHE A 117 13.30 -3.72 18.37
C PHE A 117 13.32 -2.94 17.06
N ILE A 118 13.76 -3.57 15.98
CA ILE A 118 13.77 -2.99 14.64
C ILE A 118 12.39 -3.17 14.03
N VAL A 119 11.69 -2.08 13.72
CA VAL A 119 10.33 -2.11 13.16
C VAL A 119 10.23 -1.38 11.81
N GLY A 120 11.25 -0.58 11.46
CA GLY A 120 11.33 0.12 10.17
C GLY A 120 10.58 1.45 10.13
N SER A 121 9.31 1.48 10.53
CA SER A 121 8.47 2.68 10.59
C SER A 121 7.92 2.92 12.01
N GLU A 122 7.49 4.14 12.28
CA GLU A 122 6.93 4.52 13.57
C GLU A 122 5.60 3.80 13.80
N PRO A 123 5.44 3.05 14.93
CA PRO A 123 4.21 2.36 15.21
C PRO A 123 3.07 3.32 15.56
N LEU A 124 1.89 3.05 15.03
CA LEU A 124 0.63 3.69 15.43
C LEU A 124 0.20 3.25 16.83
N ALA A 125 0.48 1.98 17.16
CA ALA A 125 0.22 1.40 18.47
C ALA A 125 1.15 0.21 18.72
N ILE A 126 1.44 -0.06 19.99
CA ILE A 126 2.18 -1.25 20.43
C ILE A 126 1.37 -1.97 21.49
N TYR A 127 1.30 -3.30 21.36
CA TYR A 127 0.67 -4.17 22.36
C TYR A 127 1.68 -5.20 22.87
N ILE A 128 1.65 -5.49 24.17
CA ILE A 128 2.40 -6.60 24.78
C ILE A 128 1.39 -7.55 25.37
N ASN A 129 1.32 -8.80 24.91
CA ASN A 129 0.30 -9.78 25.27
C ASN A 129 -1.13 -9.23 25.17
N GLY A 130 -1.42 -8.45 24.11
CA GLY A 130 -2.72 -7.81 23.89
C GLY A 130 -2.97 -6.55 24.73
N VAL A 131 -2.04 -6.12 25.60
CA VAL A 131 -2.16 -4.90 26.40
C VAL A 131 -1.48 -3.73 25.69
N TYR A 132 -2.25 -2.67 25.43
CA TYR A 132 -1.73 -1.44 24.84
C TYR A 132 -0.61 -0.83 25.66
N GLN A 133 0.46 -0.41 25.01
CA GLN A 133 1.59 0.28 25.61
C GLN A 133 1.46 1.80 25.41
N ASN A 134 1.51 2.54 26.50
CA ASN A 134 1.47 4.00 26.43
C ASN A 134 2.75 4.53 25.75
N GLN A 135 2.61 5.57 24.92
CA GLN A 135 3.70 6.18 24.16
C GLN A 135 4.86 6.72 25.01
N ASN A 136 4.64 6.94 26.32
CA ASN A 136 5.71 7.34 27.23
C ASN A 136 6.56 6.17 27.75
N THR A 137 6.20 4.92 27.42
CA THR A 137 6.93 3.71 27.80
C THR A 137 7.96 3.28 26.76
N TYR A 138 7.99 3.94 25.62
CA TYR A 138 8.96 3.68 24.55
C TYR A 138 9.29 4.96 23.79
N THR A 139 10.35 4.91 22.99
CA THR A 139 10.72 5.94 22.02
C THR A 139 10.92 5.29 20.66
N PHE A 140 10.68 6.05 19.57
CA PHE A 140 11.00 5.62 18.22
C PHE A 140 12.08 6.54 17.61
N ALA A 141 13.15 5.93 17.09
CA ALA A 141 14.21 6.65 16.39
C ALA A 141 14.93 5.70 15.41
N ASN A 142 15.25 6.20 14.22
CA ASN A 142 16.04 5.47 13.20
C ASN A 142 15.51 4.06 12.88
N GLY A 143 14.18 3.90 12.81
CA GLY A 143 13.55 2.61 12.53
C GLY A 143 13.48 1.65 13.72
N ASN A 144 13.85 2.09 14.91
CA ASN A 144 13.87 1.29 16.13
C ASN A 144 12.88 1.80 17.17
N VAL A 145 12.15 0.88 17.78
CA VAL A 145 11.44 1.11 19.05
C VAL A 145 12.36 0.74 20.19
N THR A 146 12.52 1.65 21.15
CA THR A 146 13.28 1.41 22.39
C THR A 146 12.35 1.53 23.58
N PHE A 147 12.06 0.41 24.26
CA PHE A 147 11.28 0.41 25.49
C PHE A 147 12.10 0.92 26.67
N THR A 148 11.43 1.62 27.59
CA THR A 148 12.03 2.06 28.87
C THR A 148 12.33 0.88 29.80
N GLN A 149 11.56 -0.21 29.67
CA GLN A 149 11.74 -1.47 30.39
C GLN A 149 11.62 -2.63 29.41
N ALA A 150 12.49 -3.63 29.51
CA ALA A 150 12.45 -4.79 28.63
C ALA A 150 11.10 -5.54 28.76
N PRO A 151 10.43 -5.85 27.62
CA PRO A 151 9.25 -6.69 27.61
C PRO A 151 9.51 -8.04 28.28
N PRO A 152 8.55 -8.60 29.03
CA PRO A 152 8.72 -9.85 29.74
C PRO A 152 9.19 -11.00 28.85
N PHE A 153 9.92 -11.94 29.40
CA PHE A 153 10.33 -13.15 28.68
C PHE A 153 9.11 -13.89 28.13
N THR A 154 9.19 -14.34 26.87
CA THR A 154 8.11 -14.98 26.10
C THR A 154 6.87 -14.15 25.82
N SER A 155 6.84 -12.86 26.17
CA SER A 155 5.71 -11.99 25.79
C SER A 155 5.65 -11.81 24.27
N ILE A 156 4.44 -11.74 23.74
CA ILE A 156 4.20 -11.37 22.33
C ILE A 156 4.09 -9.85 22.26
N ILE A 157 4.94 -9.24 21.42
CA ILE A 157 4.94 -7.82 21.16
C ILE A 157 4.38 -7.62 19.75
N GLU A 158 3.31 -6.87 19.63
CA GLU A 158 2.67 -6.54 18.34
C GLU A 158 2.86 -5.04 18.08
N PHE A 159 3.51 -4.72 16.95
CA PHE A 159 3.67 -3.36 16.47
C PHE A 159 2.67 -3.14 15.33
N VAL A 160 1.75 -2.21 15.50
CA VAL A 160 0.81 -1.76 14.46
C VAL A 160 1.45 -0.58 13.75
N LEU A 161 1.79 -0.75 12.48
CA LEU A 161 2.56 0.20 11.65
C LEU A 161 1.67 0.98 10.70
#